data_7c86d1fa7a505a3d2f5c4e7d8ce843cf
#
_entry.id   7c86d1fa7a505a3d2f5c4e7d8ce843cf
#
_cell.length_a   1.000
_cell.length_b   1.000
_cell.length_c   1.000
_cell.angle_alpha   90.00
_cell.angle_beta   90.00
_cell.angle_gamma   90.00
#
_symmetry.space_group_name_H-M   'P 1'
#
loop_
_entity.id
_entity.type
_entity.pdbx_description
1 polymer ?
#
loop_
_entity_poly.entity_id
_entity_poly.type
_entity_poly.pdbx_seq_one_letter_code
_entity_poly.pdbx_strand_id
1 'polypeptide(L)'
;WWGKMLRKNEKKNVVSNEEKPVQSTRRLKDFLYKRFDFRYNRLTGVTEYRERGAVGNPFRPIDEREMNGMIVDARLAGIPCWNSMIPTLVLSNKVESFNPFHLYLSELPAWDGLDRVTPLLQRVSDDAMWMKGGRYWLRGMVAQWMGEERSHANSLMPILISNEQGLGKSTFCRQLLPDSLRGYYLDNLNLSPGTSPEKKLVNKGLINLDEFDKIGEK
;
A
#
# COMPACT_ATOMS: atom_id res chain seq x y z
N TRP A 1 -72.34 -10.89 -38.38
CA TRP A 1 -71.07 -11.56 -38.69
C TRP A 1 -69.92 -10.86 -37.97
N TRP A 2 -69.41 -11.46 -36.88
CA TRP A 2 -68.38 -10.93 -36.03
C TRP A 2 -67.03 -11.54 -36.40
N GLY A 3 -66.13 -10.75 -37.00
CA GLY A 3 -64.77 -11.11 -37.22
C GLY A 3 -63.94 -10.90 -35.92
N LYS A 4 -63.45 -12.00 -35.34
CA LYS A 4 -62.50 -11.97 -34.22
C LYS A 4 -61.16 -11.42 -34.68
N MET A 5 -60.83 -10.21 -34.26
CA MET A 5 -59.51 -9.60 -34.43
C MET A 5 -58.57 -10.18 -33.36
N LEU A 6 -57.72 -11.11 -33.77
CA LEU A 6 -56.63 -11.60 -32.92
C LEU A 6 -55.60 -10.52 -32.71
N ARG A 7 -55.62 -9.90 -31.54
CA ARG A 7 -54.52 -9.04 -31.10
C ARG A 7 -53.32 -9.93 -30.74
N LYS A 8 -52.27 -9.88 -31.56
CA LYS A 8 -50.95 -10.36 -31.20
C LYS A 8 -50.40 -9.50 -30.05
N ASN A 9 -50.37 -10.05 -28.85
CA ASN A 9 -49.66 -9.48 -27.72
C ASN A 9 -48.15 -9.64 -27.99
N GLU A 10 -47.55 -8.63 -28.57
CA GLU A 10 -46.09 -8.45 -28.46
C GLU A 10 -45.76 -8.17 -26.98
N LYS A 11 -45.27 -9.17 -26.28
CA LYS A 11 -44.60 -8.99 -25.00
C LYS A 11 -43.39 -8.12 -25.24
N LYS A 12 -43.50 -6.79 -25.14
CA LYS A 12 -42.39 -5.94 -24.90
C LYS A 12 -41.74 -6.40 -23.59
N ASN A 13 -40.54 -6.94 -23.68
CA ASN A 13 -39.67 -7.16 -22.51
C ASN A 13 -39.45 -5.80 -21.85
N VAL A 14 -40.27 -5.44 -20.90
CA VAL A 14 -40.04 -4.32 -20.00
C VAL A 14 -38.98 -4.78 -19.02
N VAL A 15 -37.72 -4.54 -19.38
CA VAL A 15 -36.62 -4.66 -18.43
C VAL A 15 -36.95 -3.71 -17.27
N SER A 16 -37.14 -4.28 -16.08
CA SER A 16 -37.57 -3.51 -14.91
C SER A 16 -36.61 -2.33 -14.69
N ASN A 17 -37.13 -1.18 -14.24
CA ASN A 17 -36.30 0.01 -14.00
C ASN A 17 -35.16 -0.23 -12.96
N GLU A 18 -35.27 -1.29 -12.16
CA GLU A 18 -34.26 -1.71 -11.18
C GLU A 18 -33.10 -2.51 -11.80
N GLU A 19 -33.29 -3.19 -12.92
CA GLU A 19 -32.24 -3.94 -13.59
C GLU A 19 -31.22 -3.03 -14.32
N LYS A 20 -31.63 -1.83 -14.74
CA LYS A 20 -30.78 -0.90 -15.48
C LYS A 20 -29.59 -0.38 -14.68
N PRO A 21 -29.72 0.06 -13.40
CA PRO A 21 -28.60 0.48 -12.59
C PRO A 21 -27.60 -0.64 -12.29
N VAL A 22 -28.08 -1.85 -12.01
CA VAL A 22 -27.25 -3.03 -11.76
C VAL A 22 -26.43 -3.39 -13.00
N GLN A 23 -27.07 -3.38 -14.17
CA GLN A 23 -26.42 -3.71 -15.44
C GLN A 23 -25.38 -2.65 -15.83
N SER A 24 -25.65 -1.35 -15.61
CA SER A 24 -24.67 -0.28 -15.87
C SER A 24 -23.48 -0.36 -14.95
N THR A 25 -23.67 -0.64 -13.67
CA THR A 25 -22.58 -0.82 -12.69
C THR A 25 -21.70 -2.02 -13.07
N ARG A 26 -22.30 -3.15 -13.49
CA ARG A 26 -21.55 -4.33 -13.93
C ARG A 26 -20.71 -4.01 -15.18
N ARG A 27 -21.31 -3.42 -16.21
CA ARG A 27 -20.60 -3.01 -17.43
C ARG A 27 -19.44 -2.06 -17.16
N LEU A 28 -19.62 -1.09 -16.26
CA LEU A 28 -18.56 -0.16 -15.85
C LEU A 28 -17.44 -0.90 -15.11
N LYS A 29 -17.79 -1.79 -14.18
CA LYS A 29 -16.81 -2.63 -13.47
C LYS A 29 -15.99 -3.46 -14.45
N ASP A 30 -16.65 -4.16 -15.38
CA ASP A 30 -15.96 -4.99 -16.38
C ASP A 30 -15.03 -4.16 -17.25
N PHE A 31 -15.47 -2.96 -17.67
CA PHE A 31 -14.65 -2.02 -18.43
C PHE A 31 -13.39 -1.59 -17.68
N LEU A 32 -13.53 -1.21 -16.41
CA LEU A 32 -12.40 -0.77 -15.58
C LEU A 32 -11.43 -1.92 -15.31
N TYR A 33 -11.92 -3.08 -14.86
CA TYR A 33 -11.07 -4.22 -14.51
C TYR A 33 -10.46 -4.94 -15.73
N LYS A 34 -10.96 -4.68 -16.94
CA LYS A 34 -10.30 -5.10 -18.17
C LYS A 34 -9.06 -4.27 -18.49
N ARG A 35 -9.04 -2.98 -18.10
CA ARG A 35 -7.99 -2.01 -18.41
C ARG A 35 -7.02 -1.77 -17.27
N PHE A 36 -7.48 -1.91 -16.02
CA PHE A 36 -6.75 -1.58 -14.82
C PHE A 36 -6.78 -2.69 -13.80
N ASP A 37 -5.71 -2.81 -13.04
CA ASP A 37 -5.67 -3.52 -11.77
C ASP A 37 -5.80 -2.49 -10.65
N PHE A 38 -6.58 -2.81 -9.62
CA PHE A 38 -6.77 -1.98 -8.43
C PHE A 38 -6.41 -2.77 -7.18
N ARG A 39 -5.82 -2.10 -6.19
CA ARG A 39 -5.57 -2.66 -4.86
C ARG A 39 -5.63 -1.55 -3.81
N TYR A 40 -6.07 -1.87 -2.61
CA TYR A 40 -6.14 -0.94 -1.49
C TYR A 40 -4.98 -1.16 -0.54
N ASN A 41 -4.12 -0.15 -0.40
CA ASN A 41 -2.97 -0.20 0.50
C ASN A 41 -3.42 0.10 1.94
N ARG A 42 -3.38 -0.94 2.81
CA ARG A 42 -3.85 -0.84 4.19
C ARG A 42 -3.00 0.08 5.07
N LEU A 43 -1.75 0.34 4.71
CA LEU A 43 -0.86 1.22 5.48
C LEU A 43 -1.09 2.69 5.14
N THR A 44 -1.20 3.01 3.86
CA THR A 44 -1.39 4.39 3.42
C THR A 44 -2.85 4.81 3.41
N GLY A 45 -3.79 3.86 3.45
CA GLY A 45 -5.21 4.13 3.33
C GLY A 45 -5.65 4.57 1.94
N VAL A 46 -4.85 4.28 0.90
CA VAL A 46 -5.07 4.76 -0.46
C VAL A 46 -5.25 3.60 -1.42
N THR A 47 -6.20 3.74 -2.35
CA THR A 47 -6.31 2.82 -3.48
C THR A 47 -5.21 3.12 -4.49
N GLU A 48 -4.52 2.08 -4.91
CA GLU A 48 -3.51 2.11 -5.96
C GLU A 48 -4.06 1.43 -7.22
N TYR A 49 -3.59 1.86 -8.38
CA TYR A 49 -3.95 1.26 -9.65
C TYR A 49 -2.74 1.16 -10.59
N ARG A 50 -2.86 0.29 -11.57
CA ARG A 50 -1.95 0.23 -12.72
C ARG A 50 -2.73 -0.13 -13.98
N GLU A 51 -2.25 0.30 -15.13
CA GLU A 51 -2.77 -0.14 -16.42
C GLU A 51 -2.32 -1.56 -16.73
N ARG A 52 -3.22 -2.40 -17.20
CA ARG A 52 -2.92 -3.75 -17.65
C ARG A 52 -2.19 -3.74 -18.99
N GLY A 53 -1.32 -4.71 -19.20
CA GLY A 53 -0.63 -4.92 -20.48
C GLY A 53 0.67 -4.15 -20.68
N ALA A 54 0.99 -3.18 -19.84
CA ALA A 54 2.30 -2.53 -19.86
C ALA A 54 3.30 -3.29 -18.98
N VAL A 55 4.32 -3.87 -19.57
CA VAL A 55 5.39 -4.58 -18.83
C VAL A 55 6.12 -3.56 -17.95
N GLY A 56 6.25 -3.89 -16.66
CA GLY A 56 6.97 -3.03 -15.71
C GLY A 56 6.20 -1.83 -15.19
N ASN A 57 4.88 -1.73 -15.46
CA ASN A 57 4.06 -0.64 -14.95
C ASN A 57 3.81 -0.80 -13.45
N PRO A 58 4.37 0.07 -12.56
CA PRO A 58 4.18 -0.02 -11.12
C PRO A 58 2.78 0.43 -10.74
N PHE A 59 2.28 -0.10 -9.62
CA PHE A 59 1.11 0.48 -8.97
C PHE A 59 1.41 1.89 -8.47
N ARG A 60 0.46 2.80 -8.69
CA ARG A 60 0.53 4.20 -8.23
C ARG A 60 -0.77 4.60 -7.55
N PRO A 61 -0.73 5.52 -6.58
CA PRO A 61 -1.93 6.05 -5.96
C PRO A 61 -2.90 6.60 -6.99
N ILE A 62 -4.20 6.30 -6.83
CA ILE A 62 -5.23 6.90 -7.67
C ILE A 62 -5.63 8.26 -7.09
N ASP A 63 -5.67 9.28 -7.92
CA ASP A 63 -6.13 10.61 -7.55
C ASP A 63 -7.44 10.99 -8.27
N GLU A 64 -7.94 12.17 -7.99
CA GLU A 64 -9.18 12.68 -8.61
C GLU A 64 -9.02 12.86 -10.12
N ARG A 65 -7.87 13.30 -10.59
CA ARG A 65 -7.59 13.49 -12.02
C ARG A 65 -7.65 12.16 -12.77
N GLU A 66 -7.06 11.12 -12.21
CA GLU A 66 -7.08 9.77 -12.77
C GLU A 66 -8.49 9.20 -12.81
N MET A 67 -9.27 9.36 -11.73
CA MET A 67 -10.67 8.95 -11.70
C MET A 67 -11.51 9.69 -12.73
N ASN A 68 -11.30 11.00 -12.91
CA ASN A 68 -11.98 11.79 -13.92
C ASN A 68 -11.61 11.35 -15.35
N GLY A 69 -10.36 11.00 -15.59
CA GLY A 69 -9.90 10.41 -16.86
C GLY A 69 -10.63 9.11 -17.18
N MET A 70 -10.74 8.21 -16.20
CA MET A 70 -11.48 6.96 -16.33
C MET A 70 -12.99 7.18 -16.61
N ILE A 71 -13.61 8.24 -16.04
CA ILE A 71 -14.99 8.62 -16.32
C ILE A 71 -15.16 9.03 -17.78
N VAL A 72 -14.25 9.87 -18.28
CA VAL A 72 -14.26 10.30 -19.68
C VAL A 72 -14.11 9.11 -20.61
N ASP A 73 -13.16 8.23 -20.36
CA ASP A 73 -12.92 7.02 -21.16
C ASP A 73 -14.14 6.10 -21.19
N ALA A 74 -14.80 5.89 -20.04
CA ALA A 74 -16.00 5.08 -19.97
C ALA A 74 -17.14 5.67 -20.83
N ARG A 75 -17.34 6.99 -20.77
CA ARG A 75 -18.35 7.69 -21.57
C ARG A 75 -18.07 7.61 -23.07
N LEU A 76 -16.81 7.81 -23.46
CA LEU A 76 -16.39 7.67 -24.86
C LEU A 76 -16.58 6.23 -25.38
N ALA A 77 -16.46 5.24 -24.49
CA ALA A 77 -16.77 3.85 -24.79
C ALA A 77 -18.29 3.51 -24.80
N GLY A 78 -19.17 4.51 -24.67
CA GLY A 78 -20.62 4.33 -24.66
C GLY A 78 -21.14 3.66 -23.39
N ILE A 79 -20.40 3.71 -22.28
CA ILE A 79 -20.83 3.17 -20.99
C ILE A 79 -21.45 4.29 -20.16
N PRO A 80 -22.72 4.18 -19.74
CA PRO A 80 -23.35 5.15 -18.85
C PRO A 80 -22.56 5.22 -17.54
N CYS A 81 -21.98 6.39 -17.25
CA CYS A 81 -21.17 6.61 -16.07
C CYS A 81 -21.44 8.01 -15.49
N TRP A 82 -21.97 8.06 -14.26
CA TRP A 82 -22.03 9.28 -13.47
C TRP A 82 -20.74 9.54 -12.72
N ASN A 83 -20.48 10.79 -12.35
CA ASN A 83 -19.22 11.18 -11.71
C ASN A 83 -18.90 10.41 -10.42
N SER A 84 -19.93 9.99 -9.67
CA SER A 84 -19.75 9.24 -8.43
C SER A 84 -19.50 7.75 -8.63
N MET A 85 -19.77 7.16 -9.81
CA MET A 85 -19.73 5.71 -9.98
C MET A 85 -18.31 5.14 -9.87
N ILE A 86 -17.31 5.77 -10.50
CA ILE A 86 -15.92 5.32 -10.44
C ILE A 86 -15.35 5.48 -9.03
N PRO A 87 -15.45 6.65 -8.37
CA PRO A 87 -15.05 6.76 -6.96
C PRO A 87 -15.72 5.70 -6.07
N THR A 88 -17.02 5.47 -6.22
CA THR A 88 -17.74 4.46 -5.45
C THR A 88 -17.19 3.05 -5.69
N LEU A 89 -16.82 2.69 -6.91
CA LEU A 89 -16.25 1.38 -7.22
C LEU A 89 -14.82 1.23 -6.68
N VAL A 90 -13.93 2.19 -6.99
CA VAL A 90 -12.50 2.05 -6.73
C VAL A 90 -12.10 2.38 -5.28
N LEU A 91 -12.92 3.15 -4.55
CA LEU A 91 -12.69 3.47 -3.14
C LEU A 91 -13.52 2.59 -2.19
N SER A 92 -14.26 1.61 -2.73
CA SER A 92 -15.06 0.70 -1.91
C SER A 92 -14.24 -0.46 -1.35
N ASN A 93 -14.79 -1.13 -0.35
CA ASN A 93 -14.27 -2.39 0.19
C ASN A 93 -14.35 -3.60 -0.78
N LYS A 94 -14.73 -3.36 -2.03
CA LYS A 94 -14.72 -4.37 -3.11
C LYS A 94 -13.38 -4.43 -3.82
N VAL A 95 -12.52 -3.43 -3.62
CA VAL A 95 -11.12 -3.47 -4.04
C VAL A 95 -10.33 -4.32 -3.06
N GLU A 96 -9.53 -5.24 -3.57
CA GLU A 96 -8.71 -6.13 -2.76
C GLU A 96 -7.70 -5.32 -1.93
N SER A 97 -7.67 -5.59 -0.62
CA SER A 97 -6.75 -4.91 0.28
C SER A 97 -5.45 -5.69 0.44
N PHE A 98 -4.32 -5.00 0.53
CA PHE A 98 -3.02 -5.60 0.77
C PHE A 98 -2.22 -4.83 1.81
N ASN A 99 -1.28 -5.54 2.45
CA ASN A 99 -0.23 -4.94 3.26
C ASN A 99 1.08 -5.06 2.48
N PRO A 100 1.80 -3.95 2.17
CA PRO A 100 3.01 -3.98 1.37
C PRO A 100 4.14 -4.81 1.99
N PHE A 101 4.22 -4.87 3.31
CA PHE A 101 5.21 -5.70 4.00
C PHE A 101 4.88 -7.19 3.90
N HIS A 102 3.61 -7.57 4.06
CA HIS A 102 3.17 -8.95 3.87
C HIS A 102 3.40 -9.40 2.43
N LEU A 103 3.05 -8.55 1.46
CA LEU A 103 3.26 -8.85 0.04
C LEU A 103 4.75 -9.10 -0.22
N TYR A 104 5.62 -8.18 0.19
CA TYR A 104 7.06 -8.33 0.03
C TYR A 104 7.59 -9.62 0.64
N LEU A 105 7.22 -9.91 1.89
CA LEU A 105 7.70 -11.12 2.59
C LEU A 105 7.17 -12.40 1.96
N SER A 106 5.95 -12.40 1.41
CA SER A 106 5.36 -13.56 0.72
C SER A 106 5.99 -13.84 -0.65
N GLU A 107 6.58 -12.84 -1.28
CA GLU A 107 7.26 -12.95 -2.58
C GLU A 107 8.74 -13.32 -2.44
N LEU A 108 9.28 -13.38 -1.22
CA LEU A 108 10.65 -13.79 -1.01
C LEU A 108 10.84 -15.28 -1.40
N PRO A 109 11.98 -15.62 -2.02
CA PRO A 109 12.30 -17.01 -2.31
C PRO A 109 12.47 -17.79 -1.00
N ALA A 110 12.34 -19.11 -1.08
CA ALA A 110 12.64 -19.98 0.05
C ALA A 110 14.07 -19.73 0.55
N TRP A 111 14.26 -19.81 1.87
CA TRP A 111 15.58 -19.63 2.46
C TRP A 111 16.58 -20.68 1.96
N ASP A 112 17.72 -20.23 1.49
CA ASP A 112 18.79 -21.04 0.93
C ASP A 112 19.79 -21.55 1.99
N GLY A 113 19.54 -21.33 3.28
CA GLY A 113 20.41 -21.73 4.38
C GLY A 113 21.53 -20.74 4.71
N LEU A 114 21.71 -19.65 3.93
CA LEU A 114 22.81 -18.71 4.15
C LEU A 114 22.46 -17.67 5.23
N ASP A 115 23.37 -17.46 6.17
CA ASP A 115 23.27 -16.39 7.16
C ASP A 115 23.66 -15.05 6.55
N ARG A 116 22.67 -14.22 6.26
CA ARG A 116 22.86 -12.85 5.77
C ARG A 116 22.79 -11.80 6.88
N VAL A 117 22.34 -12.20 8.06
CA VAL A 117 22.19 -11.30 9.21
C VAL A 117 23.54 -10.98 9.85
N THR A 118 24.36 -12.00 10.03
CA THR A 118 25.72 -11.79 10.60
C THR A 118 26.55 -10.78 9.80
N PRO A 119 26.75 -10.95 8.49
CA PRO A 119 27.52 -9.98 7.70
C PRO A 119 26.91 -8.58 7.66
N LEU A 120 25.57 -8.48 7.74
CA LEU A 120 24.89 -7.19 7.81
C LEU A 120 25.22 -6.46 9.11
N LEU A 121 25.13 -7.14 10.25
CA LEU A 121 25.41 -6.55 11.56
C LEU A 121 26.90 -6.21 11.73
N GLN A 122 27.80 -7.03 11.20
CA GLN A 122 29.25 -6.81 11.20
C GLN A 122 29.67 -5.56 10.45
N ARG A 123 28.86 -5.03 9.56
CA ARG A 123 29.13 -3.70 8.93
C ARG A 123 29.14 -2.56 9.93
N VAL A 124 28.55 -2.75 11.09
CA VAL A 124 28.51 -1.77 12.18
C VAL A 124 29.56 -2.11 13.25
N SER A 125 29.52 -3.33 13.78
CA SER A 125 30.45 -3.78 14.83
C SER A 125 30.42 -5.30 14.97
N ASP A 126 31.56 -5.87 15.41
CA ASP A 126 31.70 -7.27 15.84
C ASP A 126 31.43 -7.47 17.34
N ASP A 127 31.04 -6.42 18.06
CA ASP A 127 30.72 -6.52 19.49
C ASP A 127 29.61 -7.54 19.74
N ALA A 128 29.81 -8.40 20.74
CA ALA A 128 28.91 -9.52 21.05
C ALA A 128 27.52 -9.05 21.46
N MET A 129 27.41 -7.92 22.20
CA MET A 129 26.13 -7.36 22.63
C MET A 129 25.37 -6.80 21.43
N TRP A 130 26.08 -6.06 20.55
CA TRP A 130 25.55 -5.56 19.30
C TRP A 130 25.02 -6.70 18.40
N MET A 131 25.83 -7.74 18.19
CA MET A 131 25.48 -8.88 17.36
C MET A 131 24.23 -9.62 17.90
N LYS A 132 24.16 -9.82 19.21
CA LYS A 132 22.99 -10.42 19.86
C LYS A 132 21.76 -9.53 19.78
N GLY A 133 21.90 -8.26 20.23
CA GLY A 133 20.81 -7.29 20.24
C GLY A 133 20.26 -6.99 18.84
N GLY A 134 21.14 -6.83 17.87
CA GLY A 134 20.76 -6.61 16.46
C GLY A 134 19.93 -7.74 15.85
N ARG A 135 20.27 -9.00 16.17
CA ARG A 135 19.46 -10.16 15.72
C ARG A 135 18.04 -10.12 16.32
N TYR A 136 17.92 -9.84 17.62
CA TYR A 136 16.60 -9.73 18.26
C TYR A 136 15.81 -8.55 17.70
N TRP A 137 16.46 -7.40 17.51
CA TRP A 137 15.82 -6.22 16.93
C TRP A 137 15.28 -6.47 15.53
N LEU A 138 16.09 -7.07 14.63
CA LEU A 138 15.65 -7.39 13.26
C LEU A 138 14.47 -8.38 13.26
N ARG A 139 14.50 -9.39 14.12
CA ARG A 139 13.36 -10.33 14.27
C ARG A 139 12.11 -9.61 14.76
N GLY A 140 12.23 -8.78 15.79
CA GLY A 140 11.10 -7.98 16.30
C GLY A 140 10.54 -7.01 15.26
N MET A 141 11.40 -6.39 14.44
CA MET A 141 10.98 -5.53 13.33
C MET A 141 10.12 -6.30 12.30
N VAL A 142 10.58 -7.48 11.88
CA VAL A 142 9.83 -8.31 10.92
C VAL A 142 8.53 -8.83 11.55
N ALA A 143 8.55 -9.25 12.80
CA ALA A 143 7.34 -9.67 13.52
C ALA A 143 6.28 -8.56 13.60
N GLN A 144 6.70 -7.30 13.80
CA GLN A 144 5.80 -6.14 13.73
C GLN A 144 5.24 -5.93 12.32
N TRP A 145 6.05 -6.09 11.28
CA TRP A 145 5.57 -5.99 9.89
C TRP A 145 4.53 -7.06 9.56
N MET A 146 4.68 -8.26 10.14
CA MET A 146 3.70 -9.35 9.99
C MET A 146 2.44 -9.13 10.84
N GLY A 147 2.47 -8.21 11.80
CA GLY A 147 1.36 -7.98 12.73
C GLY A 147 1.15 -9.14 13.73
N GLU A 148 2.18 -9.96 13.95
CA GLU A 148 2.13 -11.11 14.86
C GLU A 148 2.12 -10.67 16.33
N GLU A 149 2.79 -9.55 16.63
CA GLU A 149 2.83 -8.96 17.97
C GLU A 149 1.76 -7.88 18.13
N ARG A 150 0.58 -8.30 18.57
CA ARG A 150 -0.53 -7.37 18.79
C ARG A 150 -0.45 -6.57 20.09
N SER A 151 0.35 -7.03 21.05
CA SER A 151 0.38 -6.48 22.42
C SER A 151 1.64 -5.70 22.75
N HIS A 152 2.74 -5.89 22.03
CA HIS A 152 4.02 -5.25 22.33
C HIS A 152 4.70 -4.74 21.06
N ALA A 153 5.17 -3.50 21.11
CA ALA A 153 6.08 -2.96 20.10
C ALA A 153 7.46 -3.64 20.24
N ASN A 154 8.31 -3.54 19.19
CA ASN A 154 9.71 -3.94 19.31
C ASN A 154 10.37 -3.11 20.44
N SER A 155 10.69 -3.78 21.53
CA SER A 155 11.24 -3.13 22.73
C SER A 155 12.72 -2.75 22.60
N LEU A 156 13.38 -3.13 21.49
CA LEU A 156 14.76 -2.82 21.21
C LEU A 156 14.85 -1.68 20.21
N MET A 157 15.71 -0.72 20.49
CA MET A 157 16.06 0.37 19.60
C MET A 157 17.59 0.44 19.49
N PRO A 158 18.18 0.10 18.34
CA PRO A 158 19.62 0.22 18.15
C PRO A 158 20.04 1.70 18.09
N ILE A 159 21.16 2.05 18.74
CA ILE A 159 21.73 3.39 18.74
C ILE A 159 23.10 3.29 18.08
N LEU A 160 23.27 4.00 16.96
CA LEU A 160 24.54 4.07 16.22
C LEU A 160 25.31 5.33 16.60
N ILE A 161 26.41 5.17 17.32
CA ILE A 161 27.26 6.26 17.79
C ILE A 161 28.61 6.20 17.08
N SER A 162 29.12 7.35 16.66
CA SER A 162 30.50 7.48 16.17
C SER A 162 31.00 8.89 16.45
N ASN A 163 32.30 9.00 16.69
CA ASN A 163 32.99 10.29 16.88
C ASN A 163 33.23 11.04 15.56
N GLU A 164 33.08 10.34 14.42
CA GLU A 164 33.29 10.89 13.09
C GLU A 164 31.98 11.02 12.34
N GLN A 165 31.85 12.10 11.56
CA GLN A 165 30.76 12.30 10.62
C GLN A 165 31.04 11.55 9.30
N GLY A 166 30.00 11.24 8.55
CA GLY A 166 30.14 10.66 7.20
C GLY A 166 30.38 9.16 7.15
N LEU A 167 30.37 8.43 8.26
CA LEU A 167 30.58 6.97 8.29
C LEU A 167 29.39 6.15 7.72
N GLY A 168 28.36 6.81 7.18
CA GLY A 168 27.26 6.13 6.51
C GLY A 168 26.17 5.58 7.44
N LYS A 169 26.04 6.04 8.70
CA LYS A 169 25.00 5.58 9.64
C LYS A 169 23.58 5.70 9.05
N SER A 170 23.21 6.88 8.58
CA SER A 170 21.87 7.11 7.98
C SER A 170 21.69 6.33 6.67
N THR A 171 22.77 6.13 5.90
CA THR A 171 22.76 5.27 4.70
C THR A 171 22.49 3.82 5.08
N PHE A 172 23.15 3.30 6.12
CA PHE A 172 22.91 1.96 6.64
C PHE A 172 21.43 1.79 7.06
N CYS A 173 20.88 2.71 7.87
CA CYS A 173 19.50 2.68 8.29
C CYS A 173 18.52 2.65 7.09
N ARG A 174 18.76 3.47 6.07
CA ARG A 174 17.93 3.53 4.88
C ARG A 174 17.98 2.25 4.05
N GLN A 175 19.14 1.60 4.00
CA GLN A 175 19.34 0.36 3.24
C GLN A 175 18.76 -0.89 3.92
N LEU A 176 18.31 -0.80 5.17
CA LEU A 176 17.62 -1.90 5.85
C LEU A 176 16.25 -2.20 5.23
N LEU A 177 15.63 -1.21 4.59
CA LEU A 177 14.43 -1.44 3.80
C LEU A 177 14.79 -1.69 2.32
N PRO A 178 14.22 -2.73 1.70
CA PRO A 178 14.38 -2.96 0.27
C PRO A 178 13.73 -1.82 -0.54
N ASP A 179 14.17 -1.67 -1.79
CA ASP A 179 13.75 -0.56 -2.66
C ASP A 179 12.23 -0.44 -2.78
N SER A 180 11.53 -1.56 -2.87
CA SER A 180 10.06 -1.62 -2.96
C SER A 180 9.34 -1.11 -1.70
N LEU A 181 10.00 -1.15 -0.54
CA LEU A 181 9.46 -0.68 0.74
C LEU A 181 10.06 0.65 1.20
N ARG A 182 10.95 1.25 0.43
CA ARG A 182 11.69 2.48 0.82
C ARG A 182 10.76 3.68 1.07
N GLY A 183 9.59 3.74 0.47
CA GLY A 183 8.56 4.75 0.76
C GLY A 183 8.01 4.71 2.20
N TYR A 184 8.21 3.59 2.90
CA TYR A 184 7.81 3.39 4.30
C TYR A 184 8.96 3.65 5.29
N TYR A 185 10.09 4.13 4.83
CA TYR A 185 11.17 4.67 5.65
C TYR A 185 10.89 6.13 6.01
N LEU A 186 11.16 6.50 7.24
CA LEU A 186 11.12 7.89 7.69
C LEU A 186 12.49 8.27 8.25
N ASP A 187 13.06 9.32 7.68
CA ASP A 187 14.26 9.97 8.18
C ASP A 187 13.88 11.24 8.93
N ASN A 188 14.64 11.59 9.97
CA ASN A 188 14.48 12.86 10.69
C ASN A 188 13.06 13.14 11.22
N LEU A 189 12.55 12.27 12.09
CA LEU A 189 11.29 12.53 12.77
C LEU A 189 11.43 13.75 13.70
N ASN A 190 10.69 14.82 13.41
CA ASN A 190 10.66 15.99 14.26
C ASN A 190 9.74 15.74 15.48
N LEU A 191 10.32 15.68 16.66
CA LEU A 191 9.67 15.50 17.95
C LEU A 191 9.43 16.83 18.71
N SER A 192 9.62 17.99 18.07
CA SER A 192 9.43 19.29 18.70
C SER A 192 8.00 19.49 19.20
N PRO A 193 7.77 20.23 20.30
CA PRO A 193 6.44 20.57 20.79
C PRO A 193 5.60 21.25 19.71
N GLY A 194 4.31 20.87 19.60
CA GLY A 194 3.38 21.40 18.60
C GLY A 194 3.40 20.65 17.25
N THR A 195 4.27 19.67 17.06
CA THR A 195 4.18 18.73 15.94
C THR A 195 3.32 17.55 16.32
N SER A 196 2.69 16.90 15.33
CA SER A 196 1.94 15.65 15.53
C SER A 196 2.75 14.49 14.94
N PRO A 197 3.81 14.03 15.64
CA PRO A 197 4.68 12.97 15.13
C PRO A 197 3.90 11.66 14.89
N GLU A 198 2.88 11.36 15.72
CA GLU A 198 2.05 10.15 15.61
C GLU A 198 1.43 9.99 14.22
N LYS A 199 1.01 11.07 13.58
CA LYS A 199 0.46 11.03 12.22
C LYS A 199 1.48 10.61 11.18
N LYS A 200 2.76 10.88 11.42
CA LYS A 200 3.86 10.50 10.54
C LYS A 200 4.31 9.05 10.77
N LEU A 201 4.01 8.49 11.94
CA LEU A 201 4.42 7.14 12.33
C LEU A 201 3.51 6.06 11.75
N VAL A 202 2.22 6.34 11.59
CA VAL A 202 1.14 5.37 11.32
C VAL A 202 1.41 4.47 10.11
N ASN A 203 2.15 4.96 9.12
CA ASN A 203 2.39 4.22 7.87
C ASN A 203 3.89 3.99 7.59
N LYS A 204 4.72 3.91 8.63
CA LYS A 204 6.16 3.71 8.49
C LYS A 204 6.58 2.34 9.04
N GLY A 205 7.46 1.68 8.29
CA GLY A 205 8.02 0.39 8.66
C GLY A 205 9.37 0.49 9.37
N LEU A 206 10.08 1.60 9.15
CA LEU A 206 11.34 1.89 9.82
C LEU A 206 11.50 3.40 9.97
N ILE A 207 11.90 3.84 11.16
CA ILE A 207 12.08 5.25 11.49
C ILE A 207 13.51 5.45 11.99
N ASN A 208 14.22 6.39 11.39
CA ASN A 208 15.51 6.85 11.87
C ASN A 208 15.33 8.17 12.63
N LEU A 209 15.78 8.19 13.88
CA LEU A 209 15.85 9.40 14.69
C LEU A 209 17.29 9.92 14.60
N ASP A 210 17.57 10.73 13.59
CA ASP A 210 18.90 11.31 13.43
C ASP A 210 19.10 12.45 14.44
N GLU A 211 20.32 12.65 14.91
CA GLU A 211 20.67 13.66 15.91
C GLU A 211 19.80 13.59 17.19
N PHE A 212 19.58 12.37 17.68
CA PHE A 212 18.72 12.11 18.86
C PHE A 212 19.22 12.83 20.12
N ASP A 213 20.50 13.12 20.22
CA ASP A 213 21.14 13.90 21.29
C ASP A 213 20.61 15.33 21.40
N LYS A 214 20.13 15.93 20.30
CA LYS A 214 19.54 17.27 20.28
C LYS A 214 18.06 17.33 20.72
N ILE A 215 17.42 16.21 20.97
CA ILE A 215 15.99 16.14 21.30
C ILE A 215 15.68 16.51 22.76
N GLY A 216 16.64 16.88 23.56
CA GLY A 216 16.45 17.26 24.97
C GLY A 216 16.94 18.64 25.36
N GLU A 217 17.56 19.41 24.46
CA GLU A 217 18.18 20.68 24.74
C GLU A 217 17.29 21.92 24.50
N LYS A 218 16.05 21.89 25.00
CA LYS A 218 15.21 23.10 25.02
C LYS A 218 14.51 23.29 26.36
#